data_e80e0afbd36a3f1be7ffae02111634ee
#
_entry.id   e80e0afbd36a3f1be7ffae02111634ee
#
_cell.length_a   1.000
_cell.length_b   1.000
_cell.length_c   1.000
_cell.angle_alpha   90.00
_cell.angle_beta   90.00
_cell.angle_gamma   90.00
#
_symmetry.space_group_name_H-M   'P 1'
#
loop_
_entity.id
_entity.type
_entity.pdbx_description
1 polymer ?
#
loop_
_entity_poly.entity_id
_entity_poly.type
_entity_poly.pdbx_seq_one_letter_code
_entity_poly.pdbx_strand_id
1 'polypeptide(L)'
;MGSSSLFFVYMIEIRNLSQRFAGPRGWIEALHNVNLTIPPGEVFGIIGRSGAGKSTLVRTINLLTRPSEGSVIVDGHDLTTLSAAQLRTARRDIGMIFQHFNLLSSRTVFDNVALPLELAGMKRGEIEATVLPLLDLVGLTTQKDRYPAQISGGQKQRVGIARALASKPKVLLSDEATSALDPETTRSILDLLRKINKELGLTIVLITHQMDVIKQVCDRVAVLDAGRVVEEGNVVDVFMQPHHEVTRALIGDVIAHELPPALKARVAERLKTGGHLLRLAFTGSGVDQPILSETIRRFELDFNILHGQIDEIQGQAFGSLAVLAGGQPANVAEAIAYLREQGVVVEEMSHVE
;
A
#
# COMPACT_ATOMS: atom_id res chain seq x y z
N MET A 1 19.82 5.63 37.32
CA MET A 1 19.04 4.72 36.43
C MET A 1 18.45 5.59 35.35
N GLY A 2 19.14 5.71 34.21
CA GLY A 2 18.72 6.53 33.07
C GLY A 2 17.72 5.77 32.25
N SER A 3 16.50 6.27 32.13
CA SER A 3 15.49 5.85 31.21
C SER A 3 15.98 6.16 29.79
N SER A 4 16.45 5.15 29.07
CA SER A 4 16.69 5.23 27.64
C SER A 4 15.32 5.29 26.97
N SER A 5 14.78 6.48 26.74
CA SER A 5 13.71 6.70 25.78
C SER A 5 14.24 6.27 24.41
N LEU A 6 13.76 5.15 23.91
CA LEU A 6 13.87 4.75 22.51
C LEU A 6 13.17 5.85 21.69
N PHE A 7 13.93 6.82 21.23
CA PHE A 7 13.45 7.73 20.18
C PHE A 7 13.26 6.88 18.93
N PHE A 8 12.03 6.49 18.64
CA PHE A 8 11.66 6.00 17.33
C PHE A 8 11.89 7.14 16.34
N VAL A 9 12.99 7.08 15.61
CA VAL A 9 13.26 8.04 14.53
C VAL A 9 12.41 7.60 13.35
N TYR A 10 11.31 8.31 13.09
CA TYR A 10 10.53 8.09 11.86
C TYR A 10 11.27 8.66 10.66
N MET A 11 11.18 7.99 9.52
CA MET A 11 11.70 8.50 8.25
C MET A 11 10.83 9.63 7.72
N ILE A 12 9.50 9.47 7.83
CA ILE A 12 8.54 10.52 7.48
C ILE A 12 7.59 10.70 8.64
N GLU A 13 7.38 11.95 9.05
CA GLU A 13 6.37 12.32 10.04
C GLU A 13 5.55 13.50 9.52
N ILE A 14 4.26 13.32 9.51
CA ILE A 14 3.25 14.30 9.10
C ILE A 14 2.47 14.68 10.36
N ARG A 15 2.42 16.00 10.66
CA ARG A 15 1.76 16.52 11.87
C ARG A 15 0.70 17.54 11.50
N ASN A 16 -0.55 17.26 11.85
CA ASN A 16 -1.71 18.15 11.72
C ASN A 16 -1.83 18.78 10.33
N LEU A 17 -1.53 17.99 9.29
CA LEU A 17 -1.42 18.48 7.93
C LEU A 17 -2.80 18.74 7.33
N SER A 18 -3.03 19.97 6.89
CA SER A 18 -4.22 20.35 6.12
C SER A 18 -3.82 21.04 4.82
N GLN A 19 -4.57 20.75 3.74
CA GLN A 19 -4.35 21.35 2.44
C GLN A 19 -5.66 21.83 1.83
N ARG A 20 -5.70 23.12 1.48
CA ARG A 20 -6.82 23.76 0.83
C ARG A 20 -6.42 24.33 -0.53
N PHE A 21 -7.30 24.23 -1.49
CA PHE A 21 -7.16 24.81 -2.82
C PHE A 21 -8.28 25.81 -3.09
N ALA A 22 -7.98 26.91 -3.78
CA ALA A 22 -9.01 27.83 -4.24
C ALA A 22 -9.83 27.15 -5.35
N GLY A 23 -11.12 27.04 -5.17
CA GLY A 23 -12.07 26.50 -6.14
C GLY A 23 -13.06 27.54 -6.63
N PRO A 24 -13.84 27.25 -7.69
CA PRO A 24 -14.80 28.21 -8.27
C PRO A 24 -15.92 28.67 -7.32
N ARG A 25 -16.20 27.87 -6.28
CA ARG A 25 -17.28 28.12 -5.30
C ARG A 25 -16.78 28.28 -3.86
N GLY A 26 -15.48 28.57 -3.68
CA GLY A 26 -14.84 28.68 -2.36
C GLY A 26 -13.66 27.72 -2.22
N TRP A 27 -13.20 27.54 -0.98
CA TRP A 27 -12.07 26.65 -0.69
C TRP A 27 -12.49 25.19 -0.74
N ILE A 28 -11.66 24.36 -1.38
CA ILE A 28 -11.78 22.90 -1.39
C ILE A 28 -10.69 22.38 -0.47
N GLU A 29 -11.08 21.71 0.61
CA GLU A 29 -10.15 21.06 1.52
C GLU A 29 -9.85 19.66 1.02
N ALA A 30 -8.62 19.44 0.56
CA ALA A 30 -8.18 18.16 0.01
C ALA A 30 -7.54 17.24 1.07
N LEU A 31 -6.97 17.83 2.13
CA LEU A 31 -6.44 17.12 3.29
C LEU A 31 -6.87 17.85 4.55
N HIS A 32 -7.22 17.08 5.58
CA HIS A 32 -7.81 17.60 6.78
C HIS A 32 -7.20 16.95 8.03
N ASN A 33 -6.34 17.71 8.73
CA ASN A 33 -5.68 17.29 9.97
C ASN A 33 -5.03 15.90 9.89
N VAL A 34 -4.31 15.61 8.81
CA VAL A 34 -3.63 14.33 8.62
C VAL A 34 -2.43 14.22 9.55
N ASN A 35 -2.39 13.14 10.31
CA ASN A 35 -1.24 12.74 11.12
C ASN A 35 -0.82 11.34 10.66
N LEU A 36 0.48 11.15 10.36
CA LEU A 36 0.99 9.89 9.83
C LEU A 36 2.47 9.76 10.15
N THR A 37 2.90 8.56 10.50
CA THR A 37 4.31 8.25 10.77
C THR A 37 4.76 7.02 9.99
N ILE A 38 5.88 7.13 9.27
CA ILE A 38 6.43 6.05 8.46
C ILE A 38 7.85 5.75 8.95
N PRO A 39 8.09 4.54 9.48
CA PRO A 39 9.42 4.09 9.90
C PRO A 39 10.42 4.01 8.74
N PRO A 40 11.73 4.03 9.02
CA PRO A 40 12.76 3.84 7.99
C PRO A 40 12.73 2.40 7.45
N GLY A 41 12.99 2.26 6.13
CA GLY A 41 13.15 0.98 5.46
C GLY A 41 11.84 0.24 5.14
N GLU A 42 10.68 0.78 5.52
CA GLU A 42 9.38 0.18 5.19
C GLU A 42 8.88 0.54 3.79
N VAL A 43 8.06 -0.34 3.22
CA VAL A 43 7.20 -0.05 2.08
C VAL A 43 5.80 0.27 2.60
N PHE A 44 5.42 1.54 2.55
CA PHE A 44 4.17 2.06 3.10
C PHE A 44 3.16 2.35 2.00
N GLY A 45 1.97 1.76 2.09
CA GLY A 45 0.87 1.96 1.15
C GLY A 45 -0.08 3.09 1.58
N ILE A 46 -0.56 3.89 0.64
CA ILE A 46 -1.66 4.82 0.86
C ILE A 46 -2.77 4.47 -0.13
N ILE A 47 -3.90 4.01 0.40
CA ILE A 47 -5.07 3.62 -0.38
C ILE A 47 -6.25 4.55 -0.09
N GLY A 48 -7.29 4.47 -0.92
CA GLY A 48 -8.52 5.22 -0.76
C GLY A 48 -9.22 5.44 -2.09
N ARG A 49 -10.46 5.89 -2.05
CA ARG A 49 -11.26 6.17 -3.25
C ARG A 49 -10.64 7.26 -4.13
N SER A 50 -11.09 7.35 -5.39
CA SER A 50 -10.71 8.48 -6.25
C SER A 50 -11.16 9.79 -5.59
N GLY A 51 -10.29 10.80 -5.59
CA GLY A 51 -10.56 12.08 -4.92
C GLY A 51 -10.33 12.10 -3.40
N ALA A 52 -9.93 11.01 -2.75
CA ALA A 52 -9.68 10.97 -1.30
C ALA A 52 -8.52 11.86 -0.82
N GLY A 53 -7.69 12.40 -1.72
CA GLY A 53 -6.56 13.28 -1.37
C GLY A 53 -5.17 12.60 -1.47
N LYS A 54 -5.08 11.35 -1.92
CA LYS A 54 -3.82 10.56 -1.94
C LYS A 54 -2.67 11.25 -2.68
N SER A 55 -2.87 11.65 -3.94
CA SER A 55 -1.83 12.34 -4.72
C SER A 55 -1.48 13.71 -4.14
N THR A 56 -2.45 14.40 -3.50
CA THR A 56 -2.18 15.62 -2.75
C THR A 56 -1.25 15.33 -1.59
N LEU A 57 -1.52 14.29 -0.81
CA LEU A 57 -0.70 13.90 0.34
C LEU A 57 0.74 13.61 -0.07
N VAL A 58 0.97 12.77 -1.10
CA VAL A 58 2.34 12.47 -1.56
C VAL A 58 3.05 13.70 -2.11
N ARG A 59 2.36 14.56 -2.87
CA ARG A 59 2.94 15.82 -3.35
C ARG A 59 3.24 16.79 -2.21
N THR A 60 2.58 16.65 -1.08
CA THR A 60 2.86 17.44 0.11
C THR A 60 4.07 16.90 0.87
N ILE A 61 4.32 15.57 0.87
CA ILE A 61 5.51 14.97 1.52
C ILE A 61 6.81 15.55 0.96
N ASN A 62 6.92 15.79 -0.34
CA ASN A 62 8.09 16.43 -0.95
C ASN A 62 7.92 17.94 -1.18
N LEU A 63 6.86 18.53 -0.62
CA LEU A 63 6.48 19.94 -0.78
C LEU A 63 6.35 20.42 -2.24
N LEU A 64 6.04 19.54 -3.20
CA LEU A 64 5.56 19.98 -4.51
C LEU A 64 4.26 20.78 -4.36
N THR A 65 3.45 20.40 -3.39
CA THR A 65 2.33 21.18 -2.87
C THR A 65 2.66 21.59 -1.44
N ARG A 66 2.81 22.88 -1.16
CA ARG A 66 3.06 23.35 0.20
C ARG A 66 1.77 23.26 1.01
N PRO A 67 1.77 22.62 2.21
CA PRO A 67 0.57 22.52 3.03
C PRO A 67 0.06 23.90 3.46
N SER A 68 -1.26 24.01 3.63
CA SER A 68 -1.89 25.20 4.18
C SER A 68 -1.65 25.32 5.69
N GLU A 69 -1.59 24.17 6.40
CA GLU A 69 -1.35 24.10 7.84
C GLU A 69 -0.59 22.78 8.14
N GLY A 70 0.07 22.73 9.29
CA GLY A 70 0.83 21.56 9.75
C GLY A 70 2.26 21.51 9.23
N SER A 71 2.93 20.38 9.49
CA SER A 71 4.34 20.19 9.13
C SER A 71 4.60 18.82 8.53
N VAL A 72 5.69 18.75 7.73
CA VAL A 72 6.21 17.53 7.12
C VAL A 72 7.68 17.41 7.47
N ILE A 73 8.02 16.38 8.22
CA ILE A 73 9.37 16.08 8.66
C ILE A 73 9.84 14.84 7.89
N VAL A 74 11.00 14.94 7.23
CA VAL A 74 11.64 13.82 6.51
C VAL A 74 13.06 13.71 7.01
N ASP A 75 13.45 12.52 7.45
CA ASP A 75 14.77 12.25 8.03
C ASP A 75 15.16 13.28 9.11
N GLY A 76 14.22 13.59 9.99
CA GLY A 76 14.40 14.56 11.09
C GLY A 76 14.38 16.04 10.70
N HIS A 77 14.22 16.38 9.40
CA HIS A 77 14.19 17.75 8.92
C HIS A 77 12.78 18.22 8.59
N ASP A 78 12.30 19.27 9.24
CA ASP A 78 11.01 19.89 8.89
C ASP A 78 11.13 20.66 7.57
N LEU A 79 10.60 20.07 6.50
CA LEU A 79 10.64 20.64 5.15
C LEU A 79 9.84 21.94 5.03
N THR A 80 8.79 22.12 5.87
CA THR A 80 7.90 23.27 5.80
C THR A 80 8.58 24.57 6.23
N THR A 81 9.66 24.47 7.00
CA THR A 81 10.43 25.62 7.48
C THR A 81 11.57 26.04 6.56
N LEU A 82 11.90 25.18 5.56
CA LEU A 82 13.06 25.39 4.70
C LEU A 82 12.84 26.52 3.68
N SER A 83 13.91 27.25 3.41
CA SER A 83 13.99 28.18 2.27
C SER A 83 13.97 27.40 0.94
N ALA A 84 13.66 28.09 -0.16
CA ALA A 84 13.62 27.46 -1.48
C ALA A 84 14.95 26.79 -1.88
N ALA A 85 16.08 27.34 -1.46
CA ALA A 85 17.40 26.74 -1.73
C ALA A 85 17.63 25.47 -0.90
N GLN A 86 17.35 25.51 0.39
CA GLN A 86 17.44 24.35 1.29
C GLN A 86 16.49 23.24 0.87
N LEU A 87 15.24 23.58 0.47
CA LEU A 87 14.27 22.62 -0.01
C LEU A 87 14.73 21.92 -1.31
N ARG A 88 15.38 22.63 -2.23
CA ARG A 88 15.98 21.99 -3.43
C ARG A 88 17.04 20.96 -3.05
N THR A 89 17.83 21.22 -2.01
CA THR A 89 18.83 20.27 -1.50
C THR A 89 18.14 19.09 -0.82
N ALA A 90 17.19 19.31 0.09
CA ALA A 90 16.47 18.26 0.78
C ALA A 90 15.70 17.33 -0.18
N ARG A 91 15.17 17.86 -1.27
CA ARG A 91 14.50 17.03 -2.31
C ARG A 91 15.42 16.05 -3.04
N ARG A 92 16.74 16.16 -2.92
CA ARG A 92 17.66 15.14 -3.47
C ARG A 92 17.57 13.83 -2.69
N ASP A 93 17.19 13.91 -1.42
CA ASP A 93 17.00 12.74 -0.56
C ASP A 93 15.62 12.09 -0.75
N ILE A 94 14.76 12.68 -1.62
CA ILE A 94 13.40 12.21 -1.90
C ILE A 94 13.25 11.96 -3.40
N GLY A 95 13.31 10.71 -3.82
CA GLY A 95 13.01 10.30 -5.19
C GLY A 95 11.50 10.29 -5.44
N MET A 96 11.08 10.57 -6.68
CA MET A 96 9.67 10.49 -7.05
C MET A 96 9.46 9.78 -8.37
N ILE A 97 8.56 8.80 -8.36
CA ILE A 97 8.06 8.07 -9.53
C ILE A 97 6.66 8.61 -9.83
N PHE A 98 6.44 9.03 -11.06
CA PHE A 98 5.18 9.65 -11.51
C PHE A 98 4.33 8.66 -12.29
N GLN A 99 3.02 8.82 -12.23
CA GLN A 99 2.03 8.03 -12.95
C GLN A 99 2.27 8.02 -14.49
N HIS A 100 2.63 9.15 -15.09
CA HIS A 100 2.83 9.32 -16.53
C HIS A 100 4.31 9.31 -16.95
N PHE A 101 5.19 8.62 -16.18
CA PHE A 101 6.65 8.50 -16.41
C PHE A 101 7.41 9.83 -16.42
N ASN A 102 6.86 10.90 -16.97
CA ASN A 102 7.46 12.24 -17.11
C ASN A 102 8.89 12.21 -17.68
N LEU A 103 9.12 11.35 -18.70
CA LEU A 103 10.39 11.28 -19.40
C LEU A 103 10.50 12.40 -20.44
N LEU A 104 11.70 12.93 -20.57
CA LEU A 104 12.04 13.89 -21.62
C LEU A 104 12.17 13.15 -22.95
N SER A 105 11.24 13.40 -23.88
CA SER A 105 11.17 12.71 -25.18
C SER A 105 12.39 12.96 -26.08
N SER A 106 13.05 14.11 -25.89
CA SER A 106 14.26 14.51 -26.63
C SER A 106 15.56 13.96 -26.05
N ARG A 107 15.50 13.21 -24.95
CA ARG A 107 16.66 12.62 -24.28
C ARG A 107 16.61 11.10 -24.34
N THR A 108 17.79 10.48 -24.40
CA THR A 108 17.93 9.03 -24.34
C THR A 108 17.50 8.48 -22.96
N VAL A 109 17.42 7.16 -22.83
CA VAL A 109 17.23 6.47 -21.54
C VAL A 109 18.33 6.88 -20.55
N PHE A 110 19.60 6.85 -20.99
CA PHE A 110 20.72 7.28 -20.17
C PHE A 110 20.58 8.73 -19.70
N ASP A 111 20.32 9.65 -20.62
CA ASP A 111 20.22 11.08 -20.30
C ASP A 111 18.99 11.43 -19.42
N ASN A 112 17.91 10.65 -19.52
CA ASN A 112 16.78 10.78 -18.60
C ASN A 112 17.17 10.39 -17.16
N VAL A 113 17.96 9.32 -16.97
CA VAL A 113 18.44 8.90 -15.65
C VAL A 113 19.51 9.86 -15.13
N ALA A 114 20.37 10.39 -16.02
CA ALA A 114 21.45 11.33 -15.70
C ALA A 114 20.95 12.71 -15.25
N LEU A 115 19.72 13.10 -15.65
CA LEU A 115 19.18 14.46 -15.45
C LEU A 115 19.33 15.01 -14.01
N PRO A 116 18.96 14.28 -12.94
CA PRO A 116 19.12 14.80 -11.57
C PRO A 116 20.59 15.09 -11.22
N LEU A 117 21.52 14.30 -11.74
CA LEU A 117 22.96 14.42 -11.49
C LEU A 117 23.56 15.60 -12.26
N GLU A 118 23.11 15.82 -13.49
CA GLU A 118 23.46 17.01 -14.28
C GLU A 118 23.03 18.30 -13.57
N LEU A 119 21.76 18.32 -13.07
CA LEU A 119 21.22 19.44 -12.29
C LEU A 119 21.95 19.64 -10.97
N ALA A 120 22.57 18.59 -10.43
CA ALA A 120 23.44 18.66 -9.26
C ALA A 120 24.86 19.16 -9.58
N GLY A 121 25.20 19.35 -10.86
CA GLY A 121 26.50 19.81 -11.31
C GLY A 121 27.59 18.74 -11.30
N MET A 122 27.23 17.46 -11.33
CA MET A 122 28.20 16.35 -11.34
C MET A 122 28.93 16.27 -12.69
N LYS A 123 30.19 15.81 -12.66
CA LYS A 123 30.99 15.62 -13.87
C LYS A 123 30.54 14.37 -14.63
N ARG A 124 30.73 14.38 -15.95
CA ARG A 124 30.33 13.30 -16.87
C ARG A 124 30.75 11.90 -16.40
N GLY A 125 32.02 11.73 -16.00
CA GLY A 125 32.52 10.43 -15.54
C GLY A 125 31.84 9.93 -14.24
N GLU A 126 31.50 10.84 -13.33
CA GLU A 126 30.75 10.50 -12.09
C GLU A 126 29.30 10.13 -12.42
N ILE A 127 28.70 10.81 -13.40
CA ILE A 127 27.35 10.51 -13.91
C ILE A 127 27.35 9.11 -14.52
N GLU A 128 28.30 8.79 -15.40
CA GLU A 128 28.39 7.46 -16.01
C GLU A 128 28.58 6.35 -14.96
N ALA A 129 29.46 6.56 -13.99
CA ALA A 129 29.71 5.63 -12.90
C ALA A 129 28.45 5.40 -12.01
N THR A 130 27.52 6.35 -11.97
CA THR A 130 26.27 6.24 -11.21
C THR A 130 25.15 5.66 -12.05
N VAL A 131 24.98 6.10 -13.29
CA VAL A 131 23.85 5.75 -14.15
C VAL A 131 23.93 4.32 -14.67
N LEU A 132 25.13 3.84 -15.08
CA LEU A 132 25.27 2.50 -15.65
C LEU A 132 24.85 1.38 -14.68
N PRO A 133 25.25 1.37 -13.39
CA PRO A 133 24.77 0.40 -12.43
C PRO A 133 23.24 0.50 -12.17
N LEU A 134 22.66 1.70 -12.22
CA LEU A 134 21.22 1.87 -12.08
C LEU A 134 20.45 1.31 -13.28
N LEU A 135 20.98 1.49 -14.49
CA LEU A 135 20.39 0.88 -15.69
C LEU A 135 20.50 -0.65 -15.67
N ASP A 136 21.58 -1.19 -15.12
CA ASP A 136 21.72 -2.62 -14.90
C ASP A 136 20.71 -3.13 -13.86
N LEU A 137 20.59 -2.47 -12.72
CA LEU A 137 19.61 -2.77 -11.66
C LEU A 137 18.17 -2.87 -12.18
N VAL A 138 17.80 -1.95 -13.09
CA VAL A 138 16.44 -1.95 -13.66
C VAL A 138 16.32 -2.76 -14.95
N GLY A 139 17.41 -3.43 -15.41
CA GLY A 139 17.44 -4.28 -16.60
C GLY A 139 17.34 -3.52 -17.93
N LEU A 140 17.94 -2.34 -18.02
CA LEU A 140 17.89 -1.45 -19.21
C LEU A 140 19.25 -1.12 -19.81
N THR A 141 20.29 -1.89 -19.50
CA THR A 141 21.66 -1.64 -19.97
C THR A 141 21.75 -1.56 -21.52
N THR A 142 21.03 -2.46 -22.21
CA THR A 142 21.02 -2.52 -23.69
C THR A 142 20.18 -1.44 -24.35
N GLN A 143 19.30 -0.76 -23.58
CA GLN A 143 18.43 0.29 -24.07
C GLN A 143 18.94 1.70 -23.78
N LYS A 144 20.13 1.86 -23.20
CA LYS A 144 20.66 3.14 -22.70
C LYS A 144 20.63 4.28 -23.71
N ASP A 145 20.87 3.97 -25.00
CA ASP A 145 20.95 4.93 -26.09
C ASP A 145 19.62 5.13 -26.85
N ARG A 146 18.54 4.41 -26.43
CA ARG A 146 17.20 4.56 -27.02
C ARG A 146 16.47 5.77 -26.43
N TYR A 147 15.54 6.29 -27.23
CA TYR A 147 14.62 7.35 -26.80
C TYR A 147 13.33 6.78 -26.22
N PRO A 148 12.58 7.56 -25.39
CA PRO A 148 11.31 7.10 -24.82
C PRO A 148 10.29 6.56 -25.83
N ALA A 149 10.26 7.10 -27.05
CA ALA A 149 9.37 6.59 -28.12
C ALA A 149 9.72 5.19 -28.62
N GLN A 150 10.92 4.69 -28.34
CA GLN A 150 11.46 3.41 -28.82
C GLN A 150 11.40 2.28 -27.79
N ILE A 151 10.80 2.54 -26.62
CA ILE A 151 10.73 1.60 -25.51
C ILE A 151 9.26 1.41 -25.02
N SER A 152 8.97 0.24 -24.43
CA SER A 152 7.64 -0.10 -23.92
C SER A 152 7.25 0.72 -22.68
N GLY A 153 5.97 0.68 -22.30
CA GLY A 153 5.45 1.34 -21.08
C GLY A 153 6.18 0.88 -19.80
N GLY A 154 6.37 -0.43 -19.63
CA GLY A 154 7.13 -0.99 -18.51
C GLY A 154 8.60 -0.57 -18.50
N GLN A 155 9.23 -0.48 -19.68
CA GLN A 155 10.60 0.05 -19.80
C GLN A 155 10.66 1.54 -19.45
N LYS A 156 9.69 2.36 -19.86
CA LYS A 156 9.57 3.77 -19.44
C LYS A 156 9.46 3.90 -17.92
N GLN A 157 8.69 3.02 -17.29
CA GLN A 157 8.56 2.99 -15.83
C GLN A 157 9.89 2.67 -15.14
N ARG A 158 10.61 1.68 -15.65
CA ARG A 158 11.96 1.34 -15.15
C ARG A 158 12.96 2.48 -15.30
N VAL A 159 12.90 3.26 -16.39
CA VAL A 159 13.67 4.51 -16.53
C VAL A 159 13.29 5.52 -15.47
N GLY A 160 11.98 5.70 -15.20
CA GLY A 160 11.48 6.57 -14.15
C GLY A 160 11.99 6.18 -12.75
N ILE A 161 12.03 4.88 -12.46
CA ILE A 161 12.60 4.33 -11.21
C ILE A 161 14.10 4.61 -11.13
N ALA A 162 14.87 4.29 -12.17
CA ALA A 162 16.32 4.53 -12.20
C ALA A 162 16.63 6.02 -12.02
N ARG A 163 15.87 6.92 -12.67
CA ARG A 163 16.01 8.37 -12.51
C ARG A 163 15.74 8.82 -11.08
N ALA A 164 14.69 8.28 -10.46
CA ALA A 164 14.34 8.61 -9.07
C ALA A 164 15.42 8.16 -8.07
N LEU A 165 16.16 7.09 -8.39
CA LEU A 165 17.26 6.55 -7.58
C LEU A 165 18.60 7.27 -7.84
N ALA A 166 18.74 8.03 -8.92
CA ALA A 166 20.03 8.59 -9.34
C ALA A 166 20.69 9.47 -8.26
N SER A 167 19.90 10.23 -7.50
CA SER A 167 20.40 11.06 -6.39
C SER A 167 20.68 10.28 -5.10
N LYS A 168 20.57 8.96 -5.07
CA LYS A 168 20.68 8.08 -3.89
C LYS A 168 19.74 8.53 -2.75
N PRO A 169 18.44 8.63 -3.02
CA PRO A 169 17.49 9.13 -2.04
C PRO A 169 17.36 8.20 -0.83
N LYS A 170 16.84 8.71 0.29
CA LYS A 170 16.44 7.93 1.48
C LYS A 170 14.99 7.51 1.42
N VAL A 171 14.18 8.28 0.69
CA VAL A 171 12.74 8.08 0.50
C VAL A 171 12.41 8.01 -0.98
N LEU A 172 11.57 7.07 -1.38
CA LEU A 172 11.02 6.96 -2.72
C LEU A 172 9.50 7.09 -2.67
N LEU A 173 8.97 8.13 -3.28
CA LEU A 173 7.54 8.36 -3.40
C LEU A 173 7.05 7.83 -4.76
N SER A 174 5.93 7.11 -4.77
CA SER A 174 5.33 6.54 -5.97
C SER A 174 3.87 6.95 -6.08
N ASP A 175 3.55 7.79 -7.07
CA ASP A 175 2.20 8.26 -7.35
C ASP A 175 1.61 7.41 -8.49
N GLU A 176 0.80 6.38 -8.15
CA GLU A 176 0.11 5.47 -9.07
C GLU A 176 0.99 4.88 -10.21
N ALA A 177 2.22 4.52 -9.89
CA ALA A 177 3.24 4.13 -10.87
C ALA A 177 2.93 2.88 -11.70
N THR A 178 1.91 2.10 -11.33
CA THR A 178 1.52 0.85 -12.02
C THR A 178 0.17 0.93 -12.73
N SER A 179 -0.59 2.02 -12.57
CA SER A 179 -1.97 2.11 -13.05
C SER A 179 -2.14 2.02 -14.58
N ALA A 180 -1.09 2.31 -15.33
CA ALA A 180 -1.08 2.28 -16.80
C ALA A 180 -0.38 1.04 -17.40
N LEU A 181 -0.05 0.04 -16.57
CA LEU A 181 0.70 -1.15 -16.97
C LEU A 181 -0.21 -2.40 -16.97
N ASP A 182 0.15 -3.37 -17.78
CA ASP A 182 -0.47 -4.69 -17.74
C ASP A 182 -0.09 -5.45 -16.45
N PRO A 183 -0.85 -6.50 -16.06
CA PRO A 183 -0.62 -7.21 -14.79
C PRO A 183 0.77 -7.85 -14.65
N GLU A 184 1.35 -8.39 -15.73
CA GLU A 184 2.67 -9.04 -15.70
C GLU A 184 3.77 -7.99 -15.50
N THR A 185 3.70 -6.89 -16.25
CA THR A 185 4.60 -5.75 -16.09
C THR A 185 4.49 -5.15 -14.70
N THR A 186 3.26 -5.02 -14.17
CA THR A 186 3.01 -4.53 -12.80
C THR A 186 3.74 -5.38 -11.77
N ARG A 187 3.58 -6.70 -11.80
CA ARG A 187 4.30 -7.62 -10.89
C ARG A 187 5.82 -7.42 -10.97
N SER A 188 6.36 -7.39 -12.18
CA SER A 188 7.79 -7.18 -12.42
C SER A 188 8.32 -5.85 -11.86
N ILE A 189 7.52 -4.78 -11.89
CA ILE A 189 7.87 -3.48 -11.29
C ILE A 189 7.80 -3.56 -9.76
N LEU A 190 6.80 -4.24 -9.21
CA LEU A 190 6.66 -4.42 -7.76
C LEU A 190 7.80 -5.25 -7.18
N ASP A 191 8.19 -6.33 -7.84
CA ASP A 191 9.35 -7.15 -7.45
C ASP A 191 10.64 -6.33 -7.48
N LEU A 192 10.80 -5.48 -8.49
CA LEU A 192 11.92 -4.55 -8.57
C LEU A 192 11.91 -3.55 -7.39
N LEU A 193 10.77 -2.95 -7.06
CA LEU A 193 10.66 -2.03 -5.93
C LEU A 193 10.95 -2.72 -4.59
N ARG A 194 10.47 -3.96 -4.40
CA ARG A 194 10.77 -4.77 -3.20
C ARG A 194 12.26 -5.10 -3.10
N LYS A 195 12.88 -5.46 -4.23
CA LYS A 195 14.34 -5.68 -4.32
C LYS A 195 15.10 -4.43 -3.93
N ILE A 196 14.77 -3.28 -4.51
CA ILE A 196 15.40 -1.98 -4.23
C ILE A 196 15.25 -1.60 -2.74
N ASN A 197 14.05 -1.77 -2.18
CA ASN A 197 13.81 -1.52 -0.75
C ASN A 197 14.75 -2.36 0.13
N LYS A 198 14.85 -3.67 -0.12
CA LYS A 198 15.69 -4.59 0.66
C LYS A 198 17.19 -4.33 0.50
N GLU A 199 17.65 -4.10 -0.73
CA GLU A 199 19.08 -3.95 -1.02
C GLU A 199 19.63 -2.58 -0.59
N LEU A 200 18.82 -1.53 -0.70
CA LEU A 200 19.25 -0.16 -0.39
C LEU A 200 18.74 0.35 0.97
N GLY A 201 17.90 -0.40 1.69
CA GLY A 201 17.28 0.06 2.93
C GLY A 201 16.36 1.27 2.75
N LEU A 202 15.80 1.44 1.55
CA LEU A 202 15.06 2.61 1.13
C LEU A 202 13.63 2.59 1.68
N THR A 203 13.17 3.69 2.26
CA THR A 203 11.75 3.84 2.61
C THR A 203 10.94 4.17 1.37
N ILE A 204 9.88 3.41 1.10
CA ILE A 204 9.04 3.59 -0.09
C ILE A 204 7.61 3.94 0.33
N VAL A 205 7.05 5.01 -0.26
CA VAL A 205 5.62 5.35 -0.09
C VAL A 205 4.92 5.16 -1.42
N LEU A 206 3.96 4.24 -1.45
CA LEU A 206 3.19 3.89 -2.64
C LEU A 206 1.77 4.43 -2.54
N ILE A 207 1.32 5.17 -3.55
CA ILE A 207 -0.11 5.41 -3.77
C ILE A 207 -0.62 4.43 -4.81
N THR A 208 -1.72 3.78 -4.51
CA THR A 208 -2.43 2.93 -5.46
C THR A 208 -3.90 2.78 -5.07
N HIS A 209 -4.73 2.44 -6.04
CA HIS A 209 -6.08 1.94 -5.83
C HIS A 209 -6.16 0.41 -6.06
N GLN A 210 -5.04 -0.24 -6.40
CA GLN A 210 -4.95 -1.67 -6.65
C GLN A 210 -4.55 -2.40 -5.35
N MET A 211 -5.48 -3.15 -4.76
CA MET A 211 -5.25 -3.86 -3.50
C MET A 211 -4.18 -4.96 -3.64
N ASP A 212 -4.07 -5.59 -4.81
CA ASP A 212 -3.04 -6.59 -5.08
C ASP A 212 -1.61 -6.02 -4.95
N VAL A 213 -1.43 -4.74 -5.33
CA VAL A 213 -0.16 -4.02 -5.13
C VAL A 213 0.17 -3.93 -3.64
N ILE A 214 -0.83 -3.54 -2.83
CA ILE A 214 -0.65 -3.41 -1.37
C ILE A 214 -0.29 -4.76 -0.74
N LYS A 215 -1.05 -5.82 -1.06
CA LYS A 215 -0.81 -7.19 -0.56
C LYS A 215 0.59 -7.69 -0.88
N GLN A 216 1.07 -7.41 -2.11
CA GLN A 216 2.34 -7.95 -2.61
C GLN A 216 3.55 -7.25 -1.99
N VAL A 217 3.52 -5.92 -1.82
CA VAL A 217 4.76 -5.18 -1.53
C VAL A 217 4.74 -4.31 -0.27
N CYS A 218 3.58 -3.93 0.27
CA CYS A 218 3.53 -3.00 1.40
C CYS A 218 3.63 -3.73 2.74
N ASP A 219 4.38 -3.17 3.69
CA ASP A 219 4.48 -3.65 5.06
C ASP A 219 3.33 -3.08 5.91
N ARG A 220 3.02 -1.81 5.74
CA ARG A 220 1.91 -1.09 6.39
C ARG A 220 1.10 -0.31 5.37
N VAL A 221 -0.11 0.03 5.74
CA VAL A 221 -1.04 0.78 4.89
C VAL A 221 -1.80 1.81 5.70
N ALA A 222 -2.07 2.98 5.10
CA ALA A 222 -3.03 3.95 5.57
C ALA A 222 -4.19 4.08 4.56
N VAL A 223 -5.40 4.09 5.07
CA VAL A 223 -6.63 4.32 4.31
C VAL A 223 -7.01 5.77 4.41
N LEU A 224 -7.08 6.44 3.27
CA LEU A 224 -7.47 7.84 3.17
C LEU A 224 -8.90 7.95 2.63
N ASP A 225 -9.76 8.67 3.34
CA ASP A 225 -11.10 9.01 2.89
C ASP A 225 -11.40 10.49 3.19
N ALA A 226 -11.98 11.18 2.22
CA ALA A 226 -12.35 12.60 2.32
C ALA A 226 -11.24 13.48 2.97
N GLY A 227 -9.97 13.24 2.60
CA GLY A 227 -8.82 13.99 3.11
C GLY A 227 -8.35 13.60 4.52
N ARG A 228 -8.88 12.55 5.12
CA ARG A 228 -8.50 12.06 6.46
C ARG A 228 -7.92 10.64 6.41
N VAL A 229 -6.99 10.34 7.29
CA VAL A 229 -6.60 8.95 7.56
C VAL A 229 -7.68 8.36 8.47
N VAL A 230 -8.39 7.36 7.97
CA VAL A 230 -9.49 6.71 8.68
C VAL A 230 -9.08 5.37 9.30
N GLU A 231 -8.05 4.74 8.77
CA GLU A 231 -7.47 3.52 9.30
C GLU A 231 -5.99 3.42 8.92
N GLU A 232 -5.17 2.85 9.80
CA GLU A 232 -3.73 2.61 9.59
C GLU A 232 -3.30 1.35 10.34
N GLY A 233 -2.45 0.54 9.73
CA GLY A 233 -1.93 -0.67 10.37
C GLY A 233 -1.00 -1.48 9.47
N ASN A 234 -0.57 -2.64 9.97
CA ASN A 234 0.07 -3.65 9.13
C ASN A 234 -0.90 -4.12 8.05
N VAL A 235 -0.38 -4.42 6.86
CA VAL A 235 -1.23 -4.85 5.75
C VAL A 235 -2.07 -6.08 6.11
N VAL A 236 -1.46 -7.06 6.76
CA VAL A 236 -2.17 -8.28 7.19
C VAL A 236 -3.34 -7.93 8.10
N ASP A 237 -3.11 -7.10 9.14
CA ASP A 237 -4.14 -6.75 10.13
C ASP A 237 -5.30 -5.98 9.48
N VAL A 238 -5.00 -4.96 8.68
CA VAL A 238 -6.00 -4.13 7.99
C VAL A 238 -6.83 -4.94 7.00
N PHE A 239 -6.22 -5.93 6.33
CA PHE A 239 -6.93 -6.81 5.40
C PHE A 239 -7.76 -7.87 6.12
N MET A 240 -7.27 -8.39 7.25
CA MET A 240 -7.96 -9.43 8.03
C MET A 240 -9.13 -8.88 8.83
N GLN A 241 -8.95 -7.73 9.46
CA GLN A 241 -9.89 -7.13 10.39
C GLN A 241 -10.07 -5.64 10.08
N PRO A 242 -10.65 -5.28 8.92
CA PRO A 242 -10.89 -3.88 8.59
C PRO A 242 -11.91 -3.28 9.58
N HIS A 243 -11.51 -2.25 10.31
CA HIS A 243 -12.35 -1.62 11.33
C HIS A 243 -13.26 -0.54 10.75
N HIS A 244 -12.78 0.20 9.75
CA HIS A 244 -13.55 1.29 9.15
C HIS A 244 -14.38 0.79 7.96
N GLU A 245 -15.61 1.31 7.79
CA GLU A 245 -16.52 0.92 6.70
C GLU A 245 -15.92 1.16 5.30
N VAL A 246 -15.19 2.27 5.12
CA VAL A 246 -14.50 2.56 3.86
C VAL A 246 -13.42 1.53 3.56
N THR A 247 -12.69 1.07 4.57
CA THR A 247 -11.69 0.02 4.43
C THR A 247 -12.34 -1.29 4.00
N ARG A 248 -13.45 -1.68 4.68
CA ARG A 248 -14.23 -2.87 4.29
C ARG A 248 -14.70 -2.80 2.85
N ALA A 249 -15.23 -1.66 2.42
CA ALA A 249 -15.68 -1.47 1.05
C ALA A 249 -14.53 -1.52 0.02
N LEU A 250 -13.34 -0.97 0.35
CA LEU A 250 -12.18 -1.01 -0.55
C LEU A 250 -11.56 -2.41 -0.68
N ILE A 251 -11.58 -3.17 0.41
CA ILE A 251 -10.99 -4.51 0.49
C ILE A 251 -12.03 -5.56 0.07
N GLY A 252 -13.31 -5.24 0.17
CA GLY A 252 -14.42 -6.16 -0.08
C GLY A 252 -14.38 -6.84 -1.44
N ASP A 253 -14.00 -6.10 -2.49
CA ASP A 253 -13.86 -6.64 -3.84
C ASP A 253 -12.71 -7.66 -3.97
N VAL A 254 -11.75 -7.62 -3.05
CA VAL A 254 -10.53 -8.44 -3.08
C VAL A 254 -10.60 -9.63 -2.13
N ILE A 255 -11.23 -9.44 -1.01
CA ILE A 255 -11.50 -10.50 -0.02
C ILE A 255 -13.01 -10.72 -0.05
N ALA A 256 -13.49 -11.53 -0.97
CA ALA A 256 -14.90 -11.91 -1.16
C ALA A 256 -15.79 -11.72 0.08
N HIS A 257 -16.17 -10.48 0.36
CA HIS A 257 -16.99 -10.14 1.52
C HIS A 257 -18.48 -10.21 1.21
N GLU A 258 -18.86 -10.11 -0.04
CA GLU A 258 -20.26 -10.11 -0.42
C GLU A 258 -20.68 -11.46 -1.01
N LEU A 259 -21.69 -12.05 -0.40
CA LEU A 259 -22.35 -13.22 -0.99
C LEU A 259 -23.11 -12.84 -2.27
N PRO A 260 -23.08 -13.68 -3.32
CA PRO A 260 -23.90 -13.47 -4.50
C PRO A 260 -25.37 -13.22 -4.15
N PRO A 261 -26.08 -12.28 -4.83
CA PRO A 261 -27.47 -11.92 -4.48
C PRO A 261 -28.43 -13.11 -4.36
N ALA A 262 -28.23 -14.13 -5.22
CA ALA A 262 -29.05 -15.34 -5.17
C ALA A 262 -28.82 -16.18 -3.89
N LEU A 263 -27.63 -16.11 -3.29
CA LEU A 263 -27.32 -16.77 -2.03
C LEU A 263 -27.79 -15.95 -0.83
N LYS A 264 -27.75 -14.60 -0.91
CA LYS A 264 -28.19 -13.72 0.17
C LYS A 264 -29.61 -14.07 0.65
N ALA A 265 -30.56 -14.21 -0.27
CA ALA A 265 -31.97 -14.55 0.07
C ALA A 265 -32.09 -15.92 0.78
N ARG A 266 -31.37 -16.93 0.29
CA ARG A 266 -31.40 -18.29 0.89
C ARG A 266 -30.73 -18.33 2.25
N VAL A 267 -29.64 -17.60 2.45
CA VAL A 267 -28.95 -17.49 3.75
C VAL A 267 -29.80 -16.75 4.75
N ALA A 268 -30.45 -15.64 4.35
CA ALA A 268 -31.38 -14.88 5.20
C ALA A 268 -32.52 -15.76 5.75
N GLU A 269 -33.02 -16.71 4.97
CA GLU A 269 -34.04 -17.65 5.42
C GLU A 269 -33.48 -18.68 6.41
N ARG A 270 -32.25 -19.18 6.19
CA ARG A 270 -31.57 -20.09 7.11
C ARG A 270 -31.21 -19.43 8.45
N LEU A 271 -30.82 -18.16 8.45
CA LEU A 271 -30.57 -17.42 9.70
C LEU A 271 -31.82 -17.33 10.58
N LYS A 272 -33.00 -17.20 9.98
CA LYS A 272 -34.30 -17.23 10.73
C LYS A 272 -34.60 -18.57 11.40
N THR A 273 -34.01 -19.66 10.89
CA THR A 273 -34.22 -21.03 11.38
C THR A 273 -33.08 -21.54 12.27
N GLY A 274 -32.25 -20.65 12.80
CA GLY A 274 -31.18 -20.99 13.76
C GLY A 274 -29.81 -21.26 13.15
N GLY A 275 -29.58 -20.93 11.87
CA GLY A 275 -28.24 -20.94 11.28
C GLY A 275 -27.41 -19.75 11.72
N HIS A 276 -26.08 -19.92 11.82
CA HIS A 276 -25.13 -18.87 12.12
C HIS A 276 -24.23 -18.60 10.90
N LEU A 277 -24.21 -17.36 10.43
CA LEU A 277 -23.31 -16.95 9.35
C LEU A 277 -21.99 -16.49 9.97
N LEU A 278 -20.91 -17.21 9.65
CA LEU A 278 -19.57 -16.94 10.16
C LEU A 278 -18.65 -16.58 9.00
N ARG A 279 -17.85 -15.56 9.22
CA ARG A 279 -16.68 -15.29 8.42
C ARG A 279 -15.45 -15.76 9.17
N LEU A 280 -14.66 -16.61 8.51
CA LEU A 280 -13.46 -17.21 9.08
C LEU A 280 -12.27 -16.72 8.27
N ALA A 281 -11.25 -16.19 8.93
CA ALA A 281 -10.03 -15.82 8.27
C ALA A 281 -8.82 -16.49 8.93
N PHE A 282 -7.96 -17.07 8.08
CA PHE A 282 -6.82 -17.90 8.45
C PHE A 282 -5.54 -17.25 7.97
N THR A 283 -4.46 -17.30 8.76
CA THR A 283 -3.14 -16.79 8.39
C THR A 283 -2.05 -17.85 8.62
N GLY A 284 -1.01 -17.79 7.79
CA GLY A 284 0.19 -18.59 7.95
C GLY A 284 -0.11 -20.10 8.01
N SER A 285 0.40 -20.78 9.03
CA SER A 285 0.23 -22.23 9.21
C SER A 285 -1.22 -22.68 9.46
N GLY A 286 -2.13 -21.77 9.78
CA GLY A 286 -3.54 -22.10 9.93
C GLY A 286 -4.24 -22.44 8.61
N VAL A 287 -3.69 -22.00 7.48
CA VAL A 287 -4.25 -22.30 6.14
C VAL A 287 -4.05 -23.77 5.75
N ASP A 288 -2.94 -24.39 6.18
CA ASP A 288 -2.59 -25.77 5.83
C ASP A 288 -3.13 -26.81 6.83
N GLN A 289 -3.74 -26.39 7.93
CA GLN A 289 -4.26 -27.29 8.96
C GLN A 289 -5.73 -27.64 8.74
N PRO A 290 -6.17 -28.87 9.08
CA PRO A 290 -7.55 -29.30 8.90
C PRO A 290 -8.51 -28.76 9.97
N ILE A 291 -8.30 -27.51 10.42
CA ILE A 291 -9.01 -26.87 11.55
C ILE A 291 -10.54 -26.95 11.38
N LEU A 292 -11.04 -26.67 10.16
CA LEU A 292 -12.49 -26.74 9.90
C LEU A 292 -13.06 -28.14 10.08
N SER A 293 -12.40 -29.16 9.53
CA SER A 293 -12.87 -30.54 9.63
C SER A 293 -12.76 -31.09 11.05
N GLU A 294 -11.79 -30.61 11.83
CA GLU A 294 -11.67 -30.89 13.26
C GLU A 294 -12.78 -30.24 14.05
N THR A 295 -13.07 -28.95 13.79
CA THR A 295 -14.17 -28.21 14.43
C THR A 295 -15.51 -28.89 14.18
N ILE A 296 -15.81 -29.25 12.92
CA ILE A 296 -17.04 -29.94 12.54
C ILE A 296 -17.22 -31.22 13.34
N ARG A 297 -16.18 -32.06 13.40
CA ARG A 297 -16.24 -33.35 14.10
C ARG A 297 -16.32 -33.22 15.62
N ARG A 298 -15.59 -32.24 16.19
CA ARG A 298 -15.50 -32.07 17.64
C ARG A 298 -16.78 -31.53 18.26
N PHE A 299 -17.45 -30.61 17.54
CA PHE A 299 -18.63 -29.92 18.04
C PHE A 299 -19.93 -30.37 17.37
N GLU A 300 -19.87 -31.43 16.55
CA GLU A 300 -21.04 -31.99 15.84
C GLU A 300 -21.83 -30.93 15.05
N LEU A 301 -21.10 -30.13 14.25
CA LEU A 301 -21.65 -29.04 13.45
C LEU A 301 -21.70 -29.40 11.96
N ASP A 302 -22.64 -28.79 11.26
CA ASP A 302 -22.68 -28.75 9.81
C ASP A 302 -22.20 -27.38 9.30
N PHE A 303 -21.11 -27.38 8.52
CA PHE A 303 -20.62 -26.18 7.84
C PHE A 303 -20.92 -26.23 6.36
N ASN A 304 -21.69 -25.26 5.87
CA ASN A 304 -21.88 -25.06 4.44
C ASN A 304 -21.00 -23.87 4.00
N ILE A 305 -19.98 -24.13 3.18
CA ILE A 305 -19.11 -23.10 2.63
C ILE A 305 -19.90 -22.37 1.54
N LEU A 306 -20.18 -21.10 1.76
CA LEU A 306 -20.91 -20.24 0.84
C LEU A 306 -20.00 -19.54 -0.14
N HIS A 307 -18.81 -19.16 0.33
CA HIS A 307 -17.73 -18.55 -0.44
C HIS A 307 -16.38 -18.84 0.22
N GLY A 308 -15.32 -18.90 -0.58
CA GLY A 308 -13.98 -19.08 -0.04
C GLY A 308 -12.90 -18.64 -1.03
N GLN A 309 -11.84 -18.07 -0.49
CA GLN A 309 -10.66 -17.67 -1.23
C GLN A 309 -9.41 -17.98 -0.43
N ILE A 310 -8.39 -18.48 -1.10
CA ILE A 310 -7.02 -18.57 -0.58
C ILE A 310 -6.18 -17.62 -1.42
N ASP A 311 -5.41 -16.78 -0.77
CA ASP A 311 -4.59 -15.75 -1.39
C ASP A 311 -3.25 -15.64 -0.63
N GLU A 312 -2.40 -14.71 -1.03
CA GLU A 312 -1.09 -14.49 -0.43
C GLU A 312 -0.91 -13.01 -0.10
N ILE A 313 -0.45 -12.73 1.12
CA ILE A 313 -0.04 -11.39 1.55
C ILE A 313 1.43 -11.47 1.94
N GLN A 314 2.31 -10.78 1.22
CA GLN A 314 3.77 -10.78 1.47
C GLN A 314 4.43 -12.17 1.52
N GLY A 315 4.00 -13.11 0.69
CA GLY A 315 4.50 -14.48 0.70
C GLY A 315 3.92 -15.37 1.81
N GLN A 316 2.96 -14.89 2.59
CA GLN A 316 2.26 -15.68 3.59
C GLN A 316 0.87 -16.04 3.08
N ALA A 317 0.55 -17.33 3.10
CA ALA A 317 -0.77 -17.82 2.74
C ALA A 317 -1.84 -17.23 3.68
N PHE A 318 -2.94 -16.81 3.09
CA PHE A 318 -4.10 -16.23 3.75
C PHE A 318 -5.36 -16.85 3.18
N GLY A 319 -6.30 -17.26 4.03
CA GLY A 319 -7.58 -17.80 3.62
C GLY A 319 -8.75 -17.05 4.25
N SER A 320 -9.80 -16.80 3.47
CA SER A 320 -11.07 -16.26 3.97
C SER A 320 -12.21 -17.16 3.51
N LEU A 321 -13.08 -17.54 4.43
CA LEU A 321 -14.26 -18.36 4.16
C LEU A 321 -15.50 -17.70 4.77
N ALA A 322 -16.59 -17.67 4.00
CA ALA A 322 -17.92 -17.41 4.53
C ALA A 322 -18.63 -18.78 4.67
N VAL A 323 -19.00 -19.13 5.88
CA VAL A 323 -19.64 -20.42 6.19
C VAL A 323 -20.97 -20.20 6.91
N LEU A 324 -21.97 -21.00 6.55
CA LEU A 324 -23.21 -21.11 7.31
C LEU A 324 -23.08 -22.32 8.23
N ALA A 325 -22.98 -22.05 9.54
CA ALA A 325 -22.90 -23.08 10.57
C ALA A 325 -24.31 -23.47 11.01
N GLY A 326 -24.58 -24.79 11.01
CA GLY A 326 -25.78 -25.40 11.55
C GLY A 326 -25.42 -26.29 12.73
N GLY A 327 -26.31 -26.36 13.74
CA GLY A 327 -26.14 -27.17 14.95
C GLY A 327 -26.80 -26.53 16.15
N GLN A 328 -26.55 -27.10 17.32
CA GLN A 328 -27.06 -26.49 18.56
C GLN A 328 -26.34 -25.18 18.86
N PRO A 329 -27.01 -24.10 19.28
CA PRO A 329 -26.37 -22.79 19.53
C PRO A 329 -25.19 -22.86 20.52
N ALA A 330 -25.26 -23.74 21.54
CA ALA A 330 -24.18 -23.94 22.49
C ALA A 330 -22.92 -24.51 21.81
N ASN A 331 -23.07 -25.50 20.91
CA ASN A 331 -21.98 -26.11 20.18
C ASN A 331 -21.34 -25.09 19.21
N VAL A 332 -22.13 -24.25 18.58
CA VAL A 332 -21.62 -23.17 17.70
C VAL A 332 -20.78 -22.18 18.50
N ALA A 333 -21.24 -21.76 19.69
CA ALA A 333 -20.49 -20.84 20.56
C ALA A 333 -19.15 -21.45 21.02
N GLU A 334 -19.14 -22.72 21.42
CA GLU A 334 -17.91 -23.44 21.78
C GLU A 334 -16.95 -23.59 20.58
N ALA A 335 -17.49 -23.88 19.39
CA ALA A 335 -16.70 -23.97 18.16
C ALA A 335 -16.06 -22.63 17.79
N ILE A 336 -16.78 -21.53 17.94
CA ILE A 336 -16.23 -20.18 17.72
C ILE A 336 -15.08 -19.89 18.71
N ALA A 337 -15.25 -20.23 19.98
CA ALA A 337 -14.19 -20.07 20.98
C ALA A 337 -12.94 -20.92 20.60
N TYR A 338 -13.15 -22.17 20.24
CA TYR A 338 -12.07 -23.06 19.79
C TYR A 338 -11.36 -22.54 18.55
N LEU A 339 -12.08 -22.08 17.52
CA LEU A 339 -11.49 -21.50 16.31
C LEU A 339 -10.61 -20.30 16.64
N ARG A 340 -11.07 -19.42 17.55
CA ARG A 340 -10.29 -18.26 18.03
C ARG A 340 -9.02 -18.68 18.78
N GLU A 341 -9.09 -19.73 19.60
CA GLU A 341 -7.92 -20.31 20.28
C GLU A 341 -6.88 -20.87 19.29
N GLN A 342 -7.35 -21.40 18.14
CA GLN A 342 -6.49 -21.85 17.05
C GLN A 342 -5.95 -20.72 16.16
N GLY A 343 -6.18 -19.44 16.53
CA GLY A 343 -5.71 -18.29 15.78
C GLY A 343 -6.54 -17.94 14.54
N VAL A 344 -7.74 -18.53 14.40
CA VAL A 344 -8.68 -18.17 13.34
C VAL A 344 -9.45 -16.92 13.77
N VAL A 345 -9.45 -15.90 12.90
CA VAL A 345 -10.33 -14.74 13.10
C VAL A 345 -11.75 -15.13 12.75
N VAL A 346 -12.64 -15.03 13.71
CA VAL A 346 -14.06 -15.39 13.55
C VAL A 346 -14.93 -14.16 13.78
N GLU A 347 -15.65 -13.77 12.74
CA GLU A 347 -16.66 -12.71 12.76
C GLU A 347 -18.05 -13.34 12.56
N GLU A 348 -18.97 -13.08 13.50
CA GLU A 348 -20.37 -13.46 13.35
C GLU A 348 -21.11 -12.36 12.61
N MET A 349 -21.71 -12.72 11.48
CA MET A 349 -22.45 -11.80 10.64
C MET A 349 -23.95 -11.89 11.00
N SER A 350 -24.50 -10.82 11.58
CA SER A 350 -25.91 -10.76 11.99
C SER A 350 -26.87 -10.53 10.81
N HIS A 351 -26.36 -10.00 9.71
CA HIS A 351 -27.13 -9.73 8.49
C HIS A 351 -26.30 -10.14 7.27
N VAL A 352 -27.00 -10.48 6.21
CA VAL A 352 -26.41 -10.72 4.88
C VAL A 352 -26.30 -9.37 4.20
N GLU A 353 -25.17 -8.66 4.41
CA GLU A 353 -24.86 -7.43 3.68
C GLU A 353 -24.51 -7.70 2.22
#